data_b7278abbf5f93e67870080ea5060eb4c
#
_entry.id   b7278abbf5f93e67870080ea5060eb4c
#
_cell.length_a   1.000
_cell.length_b   1.000
_cell.length_c   1.000
_cell.angle_alpha   90.00
_cell.angle_beta   90.00
_cell.angle_gamma   90.00
#
_symmetry.space_group_name_H-M   'P 1'
#
loop_
_entity.id
_entity.type
_entity.pdbx_description
1 polymer ?
#
loop_
_entity_poly.entity_id
_entity_poly.type
_entity_poly.pdbx_seq_one_letter_code
_entity_poly.pdbx_strand_id
1 'polypeptide(L)'
;MLRSFFLLLTLVLGFDSPALADDMPPDVLARTTTQEVLLILKQDKEMQNGNQTKVYQLVEAKILPNFDFNRMTQLAVGKHWPRATAKQKQSLVTEFRNLLVRTYSRALTEFSNQTIEFKPMTIKPEDTDVTVHSEIRQPGGQPIPIDYSMYKTAFGWKVYDVTIDNVSLVTNYRASFSSTIRQSGIDGLIKTLATQSARGTDKPAPRPGS
;
A
#
# COMPACT_ATOMS: atom_id res chain seq x y z
N MET A 1 -2.65 33.48 -70.02
CA MET A 1 -2.88 34.05 -68.69
C MET A 1 -3.00 32.89 -67.66
N LEU A 2 -1.88 32.57 -67.01
CA LEU A 2 -1.77 31.42 -66.11
C LEU A 2 -1.74 31.95 -64.69
N ARG A 3 -2.83 31.75 -63.90
CA ARG A 3 -2.90 32.11 -62.49
C ARG A 3 -2.42 30.94 -61.62
N SER A 4 -1.19 31.07 -61.11
CA SER A 4 -0.66 30.17 -60.11
C SER A 4 -1.38 30.38 -58.78
N PHE A 5 -2.03 29.33 -58.27
CA PHE A 5 -2.62 29.26 -56.94
C PHE A 5 -1.58 28.63 -55.98
N PHE A 6 -0.97 29.48 -55.16
CA PHE A 6 -0.05 29.02 -54.11
C PHE A 6 -0.86 28.57 -52.89
N LEU A 7 -0.93 27.27 -52.68
CA LEU A 7 -1.58 26.68 -51.52
C LEU A 7 -0.60 26.67 -50.37
N LEU A 8 -0.77 27.60 -49.42
CA LEU A 8 0.04 27.68 -48.19
C LEU A 8 -0.44 26.61 -47.21
N LEU A 9 0.28 25.46 -47.12
CA LEU A 9 0.04 24.41 -46.18
C LEU A 9 0.64 24.79 -44.82
N THR A 10 -0.17 25.37 -43.92
CA THR A 10 0.23 25.64 -42.53
C THR A 10 0.25 24.31 -41.74
N LEU A 11 1.45 23.80 -41.51
CA LEU A 11 1.71 22.66 -40.63
C LEU A 11 1.51 23.11 -39.17
N VAL A 12 0.34 22.80 -38.60
CA VAL A 12 0.08 22.98 -37.16
C VAL A 12 0.81 21.85 -36.44
N LEU A 13 1.99 22.14 -35.89
CA LEU A 13 2.66 21.29 -34.92
C LEU A 13 1.83 21.35 -33.62
N GLY A 14 0.96 20.37 -33.43
CA GLY A 14 0.32 20.12 -32.15
C GLY A 14 1.39 19.72 -31.15
N PHE A 15 1.71 20.61 -30.21
CA PHE A 15 2.43 20.24 -29.00
C PHE A 15 1.47 19.43 -28.14
N ASP A 16 1.54 18.09 -28.24
CA ASP A 16 1.01 17.21 -27.23
C ASP A 16 1.80 17.50 -25.93
N SER A 17 1.29 18.41 -25.12
CA SER A 17 1.73 18.52 -23.74
C SER A 17 1.41 17.19 -23.07
N PRO A 18 2.37 16.46 -22.48
CA PRO A 18 2.04 15.30 -21.67
C PRO A 18 1.07 15.80 -20.59
N ALA A 19 -0.15 15.27 -20.60
CA ALA A 19 -1.07 15.46 -19.50
C ALA A 19 -0.34 14.97 -18.25
N LEU A 20 0.11 15.91 -17.40
CA LEU A 20 0.56 15.60 -16.06
C LEU A 20 -0.62 14.87 -15.43
N ALA A 21 -0.49 13.58 -15.18
CA ALA A 21 -1.46 12.83 -14.40
C ALA A 21 -1.70 13.66 -13.14
N ASP A 22 -2.95 14.13 -13.00
CA ASP A 22 -3.34 15.03 -11.91
C ASP A 22 -2.94 14.34 -10.61
N ASP A 23 -1.91 14.89 -9.94
CA ASP A 23 -1.18 14.22 -8.87
C ASP A 23 -2.08 14.29 -7.64
N MET A 24 -3.03 13.34 -7.55
CA MET A 24 -4.02 13.28 -6.47
C MET A 24 -3.30 13.44 -5.12
N PRO A 25 -3.68 14.42 -4.28
CA PRO A 25 -3.06 14.61 -2.98
C PRO A 25 -3.08 13.32 -2.13
N PRO A 26 -2.05 13.05 -1.31
CA PRO A 26 -1.92 11.78 -0.60
C PRO A 26 -3.06 11.50 0.38
N ASP A 27 -3.60 12.51 1.04
CA ASP A 27 -4.77 12.38 1.92
C ASP A 27 -6.05 12.08 1.12
N VAL A 28 -6.21 12.68 -0.05
CA VAL A 28 -7.32 12.40 -0.96
C VAL A 28 -7.21 10.98 -1.50
N LEU A 29 -6.01 10.55 -1.93
CA LEU A 29 -5.75 9.18 -2.38
C LEU A 29 -6.10 8.16 -1.30
N ALA A 30 -5.58 8.33 -0.09
CA ALA A 30 -5.84 7.42 1.02
C ALA A 30 -7.33 7.37 1.38
N ARG A 31 -7.98 8.53 1.48
CA ARG A 31 -9.42 8.65 1.79
C ARG A 31 -10.29 8.00 0.72
N THR A 32 -10.07 8.33 -0.55
CA THR A 32 -10.87 7.83 -1.67
C THR A 32 -10.72 6.31 -1.81
N THR A 33 -9.49 5.79 -1.76
CA THR A 33 -9.24 4.35 -1.79
C THR A 33 -9.95 3.64 -0.64
N THR A 34 -9.86 4.17 0.57
CA THR A 34 -10.52 3.61 1.74
C THR A 34 -12.04 3.60 1.58
N GLN A 35 -12.64 4.72 1.17
CA GLN A 35 -14.08 4.83 0.96
C GLN A 35 -14.60 3.87 -0.11
N GLU A 36 -13.87 3.74 -1.23
CA GLU A 36 -14.22 2.82 -2.32
C GLU A 36 -14.20 1.37 -1.84
N VAL A 37 -13.13 0.96 -1.13
CA VAL A 37 -13.00 -0.40 -0.57
C VAL A 37 -14.13 -0.70 0.40
N LEU A 38 -14.42 0.20 1.33
CA LEU A 38 -15.49 0.02 2.31
C LEU A 38 -16.89 -0.03 1.66
N LEU A 39 -17.11 0.75 0.60
CA LEU A 39 -18.36 0.71 -0.15
C LEU A 39 -18.57 -0.65 -0.82
N ILE A 40 -17.53 -1.18 -1.50
CA ILE A 40 -17.58 -2.49 -2.14
C ILE A 40 -17.81 -3.59 -1.11
N LEU A 41 -17.10 -3.57 0.03
CA LEU A 41 -17.29 -4.55 1.11
C LEU A 41 -18.74 -4.53 1.65
N LYS A 42 -19.34 -3.34 1.79
CA LYS A 42 -20.73 -3.21 2.26
C LYS A 42 -21.78 -3.65 1.24
N GLN A 43 -21.44 -3.69 -0.05
CA GLN A 43 -22.35 -4.09 -1.12
C GLN A 43 -22.26 -5.57 -1.49
N ASP A 44 -21.10 -6.20 -1.31
CA ASP A 44 -20.87 -7.60 -1.67
C ASP A 44 -21.15 -8.53 -0.48
N LYS A 45 -22.31 -9.23 -0.55
CA LYS A 45 -22.73 -10.18 0.49
C LYS A 45 -21.77 -11.36 0.68
N GLU A 46 -21.08 -11.79 -0.38
CA GLU A 46 -20.12 -12.90 -0.25
C GLU A 46 -18.88 -12.46 0.53
N MET A 47 -18.38 -11.22 0.31
CA MET A 47 -17.29 -10.68 1.10
C MET A 47 -17.71 -10.50 2.57
N GLN A 48 -18.94 -10.03 2.84
CA GLN A 48 -19.48 -9.95 4.19
C GLN A 48 -19.60 -11.32 4.88
N ASN A 49 -19.89 -12.37 4.11
CA ASN A 49 -19.94 -13.76 4.58
C ASN A 49 -18.56 -14.42 4.64
N GLY A 50 -17.47 -13.65 4.47
CA GLY A 50 -16.10 -14.13 4.66
C GLY A 50 -15.47 -14.79 3.44
N ASN A 51 -15.95 -14.52 2.19
CA ASN A 51 -15.29 -15.00 0.98
C ASN A 51 -13.92 -14.33 0.81
N GLN A 52 -12.88 -14.96 1.38
CA GLN A 52 -11.51 -14.45 1.37
C GLN A 52 -10.94 -14.25 -0.04
N THR A 53 -11.34 -15.10 -1.00
CA THR A 53 -10.85 -14.97 -2.38
C THR A 53 -11.28 -13.63 -3.00
N LYS A 54 -12.55 -13.25 -2.83
CA LYS A 54 -13.05 -11.96 -3.30
C LYS A 54 -12.38 -10.78 -2.58
N VAL A 55 -12.17 -10.91 -1.27
CA VAL A 55 -11.47 -9.88 -0.48
C VAL A 55 -10.04 -9.71 -0.99
N TYR A 56 -9.31 -10.79 -1.28
CA TYR A 56 -7.97 -10.70 -1.87
C TYR A 56 -7.97 -10.02 -3.24
N GLN A 57 -8.93 -10.34 -4.11
CA GLN A 57 -9.08 -9.69 -5.41
C GLN A 57 -9.35 -8.19 -5.25
N LEU A 58 -10.19 -7.79 -4.30
CA LEU A 58 -10.44 -6.38 -4.00
C LEU A 58 -9.17 -5.67 -3.52
N VAL A 59 -8.44 -6.28 -2.58
CA VAL A 59 -7.15 -5.76 -2.09
C VAL A 59 -6.16 -5.59 -3.23
N GLU A 60 -5.99 -6.62 -4.08
CA GLU A 60 -5.08 -6.56 -5.23
C GLU A 60 -5.45 -5.46 -6.22
N ALA A 61 -6.74 -5.29 -6.51
CA ALA A 61 -7.20 -4.33 -7.50
C ALA A 61 -7.18 -2.87 -6.99
N LYS A 62 -7.49 -2.64 -5.70
CA LYS A 62 -7.75 -1.29 -5.17
C LYS A 62 -6.71 -0.79 -4.18
N ILE A 63 -6.12 -1.65 -3.37
CA ILE A 63 -5.20 -1.25 -2.30
C ILE A 63 -3.75 -1.35 -2.77
N LEU A 64 -3.32 -2.53 -3.27
CA LEU A 64 -1.92 -2.79 -3.56
C LEU A 64 -1.29 -1.86 -4.59
N PRO A 65 -1.99 -1.33 -5.61
CA PRO A 65 -1.40 -0.36 -6.54
C PRO A 65 -0.89 0.92 -5.87
N ASN A 66 -1.42 1.26 -4.69
CA ASN A 66 -1.04 2.45 -3.93
C ASN A 66 0.15 2.22 -2.99
N PHE A 67 0.70 0.98 -2.93
CA PHE A 67 1.80 0.60 -2.05
C PHE A 67 3.11 0.36 -2.80
N ASP A 68 4.23 0.76 -2.21
CA ASP A 68 5.57 0.38 -2.67
C ASP A 68 6.14 -0.74 -1.80
N PHE A 69 5.85 -1.98 -2.18
CA PHE A 69 6.37 -3.15 -1.48
C PHE A 69 7.88 -3.31 -1.59
N ASN A 70 8.52 -2.76 -2.62
CA ASN A 70 9.98 -2.72 -2.70
C ASN A 70 10.57 -1.90 -1.56
N ARG A 71 10.09 -0.65 -1.40
CA ARG A 71 10.55 0.23 -0.32
C ARG A 71 10.21 -0.32 1.05
N MET A 72 9.00 -0.85 1.25
CA MET A 72 8.58 -1.51 2.49
C MET A 72 9.53 -2.66 2.86
N THR A 73 9.80 -3.56 1.91
CA THR A 73 10.68 -4.72 2.13
C THR A 73 12.11 -4.30 2.38
N GLN A 74 12.62 -3.34 1.62
CA GLN A 74 13.96 -2.78 1.80
C GLN A 74 14.13 -2.24 3.24
N LEU A 75 13.15 -1.49 3.72
CA LEU A 75 13.16 -0.93 5.08
C LEU A 75 13.04 -2.02 6.16
N ALA A 76 12.20 -3.04 5.94
CA ALA A 76 12.03 -4.15 6.88
C ALA A 76 13.26 -5.07 6.94
N VAL A 77 13.91 -5.34 5.81
CA VAL A 77 15.16 -6.12 5.74
C VAL A 77 16.37 -5.30 6.26
N GLY A 78 16.33 -3.98 6.11
CA GLY A 78 17.27 -3.01 6.65
C GLY A 78 18.71 -3.27 6.19
N LYS A 79 19.65 -3.33 7.14
CA LYS A 79 21.10 -3.49 6.85
C LYS A 79 21.47 -4.75 6.07
N HIS A 80 20.58 -5.71 5.97
CA HIS A 80 20.83 -6.94 5.20
C HIS A 80 20.44 -6.81 3.72
N TRP A 81 19.63 -5.79 3.36
CA TRP A 81 19.17 -5.59 1.99
C TRP A 81 20.29 -5.45 0.93
N PRO A 82 21.38 -4.70 1.17
CA PRO A 82 22.48 -4.60 0.18
C PRO A 82 23.18 -5.94 -0.10
N ARG A 83 23.10 -6.91 0.83
CA ARG A 83 23.71 -8.23 0.69
C ARG A 83 22.86 -9.22 -0.08
N ALA A 84 21.57 -8.92 -0.30
CA ALA A 84 20.66 -9.77 -1.05
C ALA A 84 20.94 -9.66 -2.55
N THR A 85 20.97 -10.81 -3.25
CA THR A 85 21.00 -10.84 -4.72
C THR A 85 19.69 -10.28 -5.30
N ALA A 86 19.67 -9.95 -6.59
CA ALA A 86 18.47 -9.46 -7.27
C ALA A 86 17.30 -10.47 -7.14
N LYS A 87 17.57 -11.76 -7.30
CA LYS A 87 16.58 -12.83 -7.13
C LYS A 87 16.04 -12.90 -5.70
N GLN A 88 16.91 -12.82 -4.70
CA GLN A 88 16.48 -12.80 -3.29
C GLN A 88 15.65 -11.57 -2.95
N LYS A 89 16.02 -10.38 -3.45
CA LYS A 89 15.24 -9.16 -3.29
C LYS A 89 13.83 -9.32 -3.84
N GLN A 90 13.70 -9.83 -5.05
CA GLN A 90 12.39 -10.08 -5.66
C GLN A 90 11.58 -11.10 -4.87
N SER A 91 12.17 -12.20 -4.42
CA SER A 91 11.49 -13.20 -3.57
C SER A 91 11.05 -12.59 -2.23
N LEU A 92 11.91 -11.80 -1.57
CA LEU A 92 11.56 -11.12 -0.31
C LEU A 92 10.38 -10.18 -0.50
N VAL A 93 10.36 -9.38 -1.57
CA VAL A 93 9.25 -8.47 -1.88
C VAL A 93 7.95 -9.24 -2.08
N THR A 94 7.99 -10.30 -2.89
CA THR A 94 6.82 -11.15 -3.17
C THR A 94 6.28 -11.78 -1.89
N GLU A 95 7.14 -12.43 -1.10
CA GLU A 95 6.69 -13.15 0.08
C GLU A 95 6.25 -12.22 1.22
N PHE A 96 6.91 -11.08 1.39
CA PHE A 96 6.48 -10.10 2.39
C PHE A 96 5.16 -9.44 2.01
N ARG A 97 4.95 -9.09 0.72
CA ARG A 97 3.65 -8.63 0.21
C ARG A 97 2.56 -9.67 0.52
N ASN A 98 2.79 -10.94 0.17
CA ASN A 98 1.83 -12.01 0.38
C ASN A 98 1.50 -12.19 1.88
N LEU A 99 2.50 -12.12 2.75
CA LEU A 99 2.32 -12.17 4.19
C LEU A 99 1.42 -11.02 4.68
N LEU A 100 1.71 -9.77 4.27
CA LEU A 100 0.92 -8.61 4.69
C LEU A 100 -0.51 -8.69 4.18
N VAL A 101 -0.71 -9.03 2.90
CA VAL A 101 -2.05 -9.18 2.33
C VAL A 101 -2.86 -10.22 3.12
N ARG A 102 -2.32 -11.40 3.37
CA ARG A 102 -3.02 -12.45 4.12
C ARG A 102 -3.31 -12.07 5.56
N THR A 103 -2.33 -11.44 6.22
CA THR A 103 -2.47 -11.04 7.63
C THR A 103 -3.56 -9.98 7.82
N TYR A 104 -3.63 -9.00 6.92
CA TYR A 104 -4.49 -7.84 7.12
C TYR A 104 -5.80 -7.87 6.32
N SER A 105 -5.91 -8.64 5.23
CA SER A 105 -7.18 -8.73 4.48
C SER A 105 -8.34 -9.29 5.30
N ARG A 106 -8.05 -10.15 6.29
CA ARG A 106 -9.09 -10.67 7.19
C ARG A 106 -9.76 -9.56 8.00
N ALA A 107 -8.99 -8.57 8.44
CA ALA A 107 -9.54 -7.44 9.21
C ALA A 107 -10.58 -6.65 8.41
N LEU A 108 -10.50 -6.67 7.06
CA LEU A 108 -11.50 -6.02 6.21
C LEU A 108 -12.87 -6.71 6.27
N THR A 109 -12.92 -8.03 6.48
CA THR A 109 -14.21 -8.75 6.62
C THR A 109 -14.84 -8.56 7.99
N GLU A 110 -14.06 -8.16 8.98
CA GLU A 110 -14.54 -7.85 10.33
C GLU A 110 -15.02 -6.40 10.45
N PHE A 111 -14.83 -5.61 9.40
CA PHE A 111 -15.25 -4.21 9.36
C PHE A 111 -16.76 -4.13 9.11
N SER A 112 -17.53 -3.70 10.11
CA SER A 112 -19.00 -3.63 10.05
C SER A 112 -19.54 -2.26 10.40
N ASN A 113 -19.49 -1.89 11.68
CA ASN A 113 -20.06 -0.65 12.22
C ASN A 113 -19.00 0.43 12.52
N GLN A 114 -17.76 0.17 12.13
CA GLN A 114 -16.68 1.13 12.30
C GLN A 114 -16.77 2.23 11.24
N THR A 115 -16.17 3.38 11.55
CA THR A 115 -15.93 4.47 10.61
C THR A 115 -14.44 4.78 10.58
N ILE A 116 -13.95 5.29 9.45
CA ILE A 116 -12.58 5.78 9.31
C ILE A 116 -12.62 7.29 9.09
N GLU A 117 -12.00 8.03 9.99
CA GLU A 117 -11.89 9.47 9.92
C GLU A 117 -10.48 9.90 9.60
N PHE A 118 -10.31 10.65 8.51
CA PHE A 118 -9.02 11.21 8.11
C PHE A 118 -8.85 12.60 8.72
N LYS A 119 -7.70 12.85 9.32
CA LYS A 119 -7.39 14.17 9.89
C LYS A 119 -7.09 15.17 8.77
N PRO A 120 -7.41 16.46 8.98
CA PRO A 120 -7.01 17.51 8.04
C PRO A 120 -5.49 17.52 7.86
N MET A 121 -5.04 17.74 6.63
CA MET A 121 -3.63 17.82 6.26
C MET A 121 -3.40 19.03 5.36
N THR A 122 -2.26 19.69 5.56
CA THR A 122 -1.78 20.73 4.65
C THR A 122 -0.49 20.22 4.01
N ILE A 123 -0.45 20.24 2.68
CA ILE A 123 0.68 19.74 1.89
C ILE A 123 1.25 20.93 1.13
N LYS A 124 2.56 21.10 1.18
CA LYS A 124 3.28 22.09 0.40
C LYS A 124 3.76 21.48 -0.92
N PRO A 125 3.93 22.29 -1.98
CA PRO A 125 4.40 21.78 -3.27
C PRO A 125 5.75 21.04 -3.22
N GLU A 126 6.62 21.42 -2.27
CA GLU A 126 7.94 20.82 -2.05
C GLU A 126 7.91 19.52 -1.24
N ASP A 127 6.79 19.17 -0.59
CA ASP A 127 6.68 17.96 0.21
C ASP A 127 6.73 16.72 -0.68
N THR A 128 7.71 15.87 -0.43
CA THR A 128 7.92 14.60 -1.15
C THR A 128 7.78 13.37 -0.26
N ASP A 129 7.66 13.54 1.05
CA ASP A 129 7.47 12.51 2.06
C ASP A 129 6.55 13.04 3.14
N VAL A 130 5.43 12.37 3.40
CA VAL A 130 4.38 12.86 4.30
C VAL A 130 3.76 11.70 5.07
N THR A 131 3.09 12.03 6.17
CA THR A 131 2.26 11.06 6.91
C THR A 131 0.80 11.50 6.85
N VAL A 132 -0.05 10.66 6.27
CA VAL A 132 -1.50 10.84 6.29
C VAL A 132 -2.06 10.18 7.55
N HIS A 133 -2.74 10.96 8.39
CA HIS A 133 -3.28 10.49 9.65
C HIS A 133 -4.76 10.16 9.53
N SER A 134 -5.15 9.01 10.06
CA SER A 134 -6.54 8.61 10.21
C SER A 134 -6.78 7.88 11.53
N GLU A 135 -8.04 7.63 11.85
CA GLU A 135 -8.41 6.80 12.99
C GLU A 135 -9.63 5.96 12.67
N ILE A 136 -9.62 4.71 13.12
CA ILE A 136 -10.81 3.87 13.13
C ILE A 136 -11.58 4.18 14.41
N ARG A 137 -12.87 4.55 14.27
CA ARG A 137 -13.80 4.70 15.37
C ARG A 137 -14.78 3.54 15.41
N GLN A 138 -14.98 2.99 16.57
CA GLN A 138 -15.94 1.92 16.82
C GLN A 138 -16.83 2.27 18.03
N PRO A 139 -18.13 1.90 17.98
CA PRO A 139 -19.03 2.17 19.09
C PRO A 139 -18.52 1.57 20.41
N GLY A 140 -18.39 2.39 21.46
CA GLY A 140 -17.94 1.94 22.77
C GLY A 140 -16.47 1.62 22.93
N GLY A 141 -15.65 1.77 21.85
CA GLY A 141 -14.20 1.55 21.87
C GLY A 141 -13.39 2.83 21.80
N GLN A 142 -12.10 2.72 22.16
CA GLN A 142 -11.15 3.80 21.93
C GLN A 142 -10.85 3.91 20.41
N PRO A 143 -10.65 5.12 19.89
CA PRO A 143 -10.19 5.30 18.52
C PRO A 143 -8.84 4.63 18.31
N ILE A 144 -8.67 3.93 17.18
CA ILE A 144 -7.42 3.28 16.79
C ILE A 144 -6.75 4.15 15.72
N PRO A 145 -5.62 4.82 16.02
CA PRO A 145 -4.92 5.61 15.02
C PRO A 145 -4.31 4.73 13.94
N ILE A 146 -4.44 5.18 12.68
CA ILE A 146 -3.79 4.58 11.52
C ILE A 146 -3.11 5.69 10.73
N ASP A 147 -1.80 5.58 10.60
CA ASP A 147 -0.97 6.51 9.88
C ASP A 147 -0.38 5.84 8.64
N TYR A 148 -0.42 6.53 7.51
CA TYR A 148 0.16 6.08 6.25
C TYR A 148 1.37 6.94 5.93
N SER A 149 2.59 6.37 5.99
CA SER A 149 3.79 7.03 5.50
C SER A 149 3.85 6.92 3.98
N MET A 150 3.81 8.05 3.30
CA MET A 150 3.71 8.13 1.85
C MET A 150 4.81 9.00 1.27
N TYR A 151 5.26 8.66 0.07
CA TYR A 151 6.23 9.47 -0.66
C TYR A 151 5.80 9.66 -2.11
N LYS A 152 6.26 10.76 -2.69
CA LYS A 152 5.96 11.16 -4.05
C LYS A 152 6.88 10.43 -5.02
N THR A 153 6.30 9.81 -6.05
CA THR A 153 7.01 9.17 -7.16
C THR A 153 6.67 9.88 -8.47
N ALA A 154 7.32 9.51 -9.57
CA ALA A 154 6.94 9.98 -10.91
C ALA A 154 5.52 9.55 -11.33
N PHE A 155 4.90 8.59 -10.61
CA PHE A 155 3.57 8.03 -10.89
C PHE A 155 2.58 8.31 -9.75
N GLY A 156 2.77 9.39 -9.00
CA GLY A 156 1.94 9.77 -7.87
C GLY A 156 2.47 9.25 -6.52
N TRP A 157 1.66 9.40 -5.48
CA TRP A 157 2.01 9.04 -4.11
C TRP A 157 1.92 7.53 -3.88
N LYS A 158 2.86 6.99 -3.09
CA LYS A 158 2.90 5.57 -2.70
C LYS A 158 3.10 5.42 -1.20
N VAL A 159 2.35 4.51 -0.60
CA VAL A 159 2.52 4.12 0.80
C VAL A 159 3.73 3.18 0.93
N TYR A 160 4.63 3.47 1.87
CA TYR A 160 5.78 2.62 2.17
C TYR A 160 5.84 2.13 3.63
N ASP A 161 4.94 2.60 4.48
CA ASP A 161 4.71 2.05 5.82
C ASP A 161 3.29 2.36 6.29
N VAL A 162 2.75 1.52 7.15
CA VAL A 162 1.51 1.76 7.86
C VAL A 162 1.78 1.58 9.35
N THR A 163 1.41 2.59 10.13
CA THR A 163 1.48 2.54 11.60
C THR A 163 0.07 2.35 12.13
N ILE A 164 -0.17 1.29 12.87
CA ILE A 164 -1.46 0.96 13.49
C ILE A 164 -1.27 0.99 14.99
N ASP A 165 -2.05 1.82 15.69
CA ASP A 165 -1.95 2.00 17.15
C ASP A 165 -0.49 2.25 17.60
N ASN A 166 0.18 3.17 16.90
CA ASN A 166 1.58 3.54 17.11
C ASN A 166 2.61 2.43 16.81
N VAL A 167 2.22 1.32 16.20
CA VAL A 167 3.12 0.23 15.78
C VAL A 167 3.32 0.27 14.27
N SER A 168 4.51 0.68 13.82
CA SER A 168 4.90 0.62 12.40
C SER A 168 5.06 -0.83 11.95
N LEU A 169 4.40 -1.20 10.85
CA LEU A 169 4.51 -2.55 10.27
C LEU A 169 5.94 -2.85 9.86
N VAL A 170 6.60 -1.93 9.15
CA VAL A 170 7.98 -2.10 8.70
C VAL A 170 8.94 -2.29 9.88
N THR A 171 8.81 -1.47 10.93
CA THR A 171 9.69 -1.55 12.09
C THR A 171 9.44 -2.83 12.90
N ASN A 172 8.18 -3.24 13.04
CA ASN A 172 7.81 -4.47 13.73
C ASN A 172 8.44 -5.71 13.07
N TYR A 173 8.35 -5.80 11.73
CA TYR A 173 8.97 -6.91 11.00
C TYR A 173 10.49 -6.84 10.96
N ARG A 174 11.11 -5.67 11.06
CA ARG A 174 12.56 -5.50 10.99
C ARG A 174 13.30 -6.30 12.07
N ALA A 175 12.82 -6.29 13.30
CA ALA A 175 13.43 -7.04 14.40
C ALA A 175 13.39 -8.56 14.13
N SER A 176 12.23 -9.07 13.73
CA SER A 176 12.02 -10.47 13.40
C SER A 176 12.85 -10.91 12.18
N PHE A 177 12.84 -10.14 11.10
CA PHE A 177 13.61 -10.42 9.88
C PHE A 177 15.11 -10.45 10.17
N SER A 178 15.61 -9.45 10.91
CA SER A 178 17.03 -9.41 11.30
C SER A 178 17.41 -10.63 12.15
N SER A 179 16.56 -11.09 13.05
CA SER A 179 16.80 -12.31 13.84
C SER A 179 16.85 -13.55 12.94
N THR A 180 15.86 -13.73 12.08
CA THR A 180 15.81 -14.88 11.15
C THR A 180 17.00 -14.90 10.20
N ILE A 181 17.41 -13.73 9.65
CA ILE A 181 18.57 -13.64 8.75
C ILE A 181 19.87 -14.00 9.49
N ARG A 182 20.02 -13.61 10.75
CA ARG A 182 21.21 -14.02 11.54
C ARG A 182 21.28 -15.53 11.79
N GLN A 183 20.14 -16.19 11.92
CA GLN A 183 20.05 -17.62 12.22
C GLN A 183 20.16 -18.51 10.98
N SER A 184 19.53 -18.11 9.88
CA SER A 184 19.34 -18.99 8.72
C SER A 184 19.60 -18.29 7.36
N GLY A 185 20.16 -17.07 7.38
CA GLY A 185 20.47 -16.32 6.17
C GLY A 185 19.22 -15.72 5.49
N ILE A 186 19.46 -15.07 4.36
CA ILE A 186 18.40 -14.44 3.56
C ILE A 186 17.43 -15.49 3.01
N ASP A 187 17.97 -16.62 2.51
CA ASP A 187 17.14 -17.73 1.99
C ASP A 187 16.26 -18.36 3.07
N GLY A 188 16.78 -18.41 4.32
CA GLY A 188 15.99 -18.83 5.47
C GLY A 188 14.82 -17.91 5.76
N LEU A 189 15.02 -16.58 5.63
CA LEU A 189 13.92 -15.62 5.75
C LEU A 189 12.89 -15.82 4.63
N ILE A 190 13.32 -15.94 3.37
CA ILE A 190 12.43 -16.20 2.23
C ILE A 190 11.57 -17.45 2.49
N LYS A 191 12.19 -18.56 2.90
CA LYS A 191 11.49 -19.81 3.21
C LYS A 191 10.49 -19.64 4.36
N THR A 192 10.87 -18.89 5.39
CA THR A 192 10.00 -18.59 6.53
C THR A 192 8.77 -17.81 6.08
N LEU A 193 8.96 -16.74 5.30
CA LEU A 193 7.86 -15.93 4.77
C LEU A 193 6.95 -16.75 3.86
N ALA A 194 7.49 -17.54 2.94
CA ALA A 194 6.72 -18.42 2.06
C ALA A 194 5.88 -19.42 2.85
N THR A 195 6.44 -20.00 3.92
CA THR A 195 5.71 -20.93 4.78
C THR A 195 4.58 -20.22 5.55
N GLN A 196 4.81 -19.03 6.06
CA GLN A 196 3.79 -18.25 6.75
C GLN A 196 2.69 -17.79 5.77
N SER A 197 3.07 -17.38 4.57
CA SER A 197 2.12 -17.06 3.51
C SER A 197 1.26 -18.25 3.09
N ALA A 198 1.82 -19.46 3.04
CA ALA A 198 1.08 -20.66 2.64
C ALA A 198 0.09 -21.15 3.70
N ARG A 199 0.44 -21.06 4.99
CA ARG A 199 -0.38 -21.56 6.09
C ARG A 199 -1.62 -20.74 6.40
N GLY A 200 -1.77 -19.53 5.82
CA GLY A 200 -2.75 -18.54 6.25
C GLY A 200 -2.59 -18.35 7.76
N THR A 201 -2.00 -17.29 8.22
CA THR A 201 -1.65 -17.16 9.63
C THR A 201 -2.88 -17.33 10.51
N ASP A 202 -2.99 -18.47 11.23
CA ASP A 202 -3.90 -18.64 12.37
C ASP A 202 -3.50 -17.72 13.55
N LYS A 203 -2.36 -17.03 13.40
CA LYS A 203 -1.93 -16.03 14.38
C LYS A 203 -2.57 -14.70 14.00
N PRO A 204 -3.45 -14.17 14.86
CA PRO A 204 -4.01 -12.83 14.65
C PRO A 204 -2.88 -11.84 14.41
N ALA A 205 -3.09 -10.87 13.51
CA ALA A 205 -2.26 -9.69 13.45
C ALA A 205 -2.02 -9.21 14.89
N PRO A 206 -0.80 -8.69 15.23
CA PRO A 206 -0.57 -8.12 16.55
C PRO A 206 -1.73 -7.18 16.84
N ARG A 207 -2.55 -7.51 17.85
CA ARG A 207 -3.63 -6.61 18.24
C ARG A 207 -2.96 -5.38 18.77
N PRO A 208 -3.33 -4.19 18.29
CA PRO A 208 -2.93 -2.97 18.92
C PRO A 208 -3.33 -3.06 20.39
N GLY A 209 -2.39 -2.86 21.32
CA GLY A 209 -2.69 -2.70 22.75
C GLY A 209 -2.78 -3.97 23.61
N SER A 210 -2.12 -5.09 23.26
CA SER A 210 -1.88 -6.21 24.19
C SER A 210 -0.45 -6.28 24.67
#